data_167f1938d9afd64d0d5c254334db2064
#
_entry.id   167f1938d9afd64d0d5c254334db2064
#
_cell.length_a   1.000
_cell.length_b   1.000
_cell.length_c   1.000
_cell.angle_alpha   90.00
_cell.angle_beta   90.00
_cell.angle_gamma   90.00
#
_symmetry.space_group_name_H-M   'P 1'
#
loop_
_entity.id
_entity.type
_entity.pdbx_description
1 polymer ?
#
loop_
_entity_poly.entity_id
_entity_poly.type
_entity_poly.pdbx_seq_one_letter_code
_entity_poly.pdbx_strand_id
1 'polypeptide(L)'
;RWEETMGFGKEKGCGKWMSPYIGTLLAVIVFGCFFGVYSILAEARDAAAEENLSLKEETGGCADAVSLEEEIAGCVDAMSLEEKVAGLFIITPEQLTGVETAIRAGDVTRQALEHYPVGGLVYFAKNIRSPSQLKEMLSNTASYSRYPLFLGVDEEGGTVARVADRLDLENVGSMADIGMTKDASKAYEAGARIGTYLREYGFNLDFAPVADVLTDPDNTVIGNRSFGSDPDVVSKMVAAAVKGLRENGVSACVKHFPGHGNTSGDSHDGQVETDRSFGQMREAEFLPFLAGIEAGADMVMAGHISAPGLTGGDMLPASVNEEIITGILREELGYQGIVITDAMNMSAITRYYTADEAAVMALKAGVDMILMPEDFVRAYEGVLEAVRSGTIDEARIEDSLKRIYRVKYAQTAAWTEDMGRIG
;
A
#
# COMPACT_ATOMS: atom_id res chain seq x y z
N ARG A 1 -66.93 30.08 22.86
CA ARG A 1 -67.58 30.41 24.15
C ARG A 1 -66.47 30.51 25.16
N TRP A 2 -66.22 31.56 25.59
CA TRP A 2 -66.44 32.74 26.43
C TRP A 2 -65.06 33.20 26.86
N GLU A 3 -64.57 34.41 26.48
CA GLU A 3 -64.82 35.74 27.07
C GLU A 3 -64.35 35.86 28.50
N GLU A 4 -63.45 36.81 28.64
CA GLU A 4 -63.44 38.13 29.30
C GLU A 4 -62.82 38.04 30.71
N THR A 5 -62.13 38.99 31.30
CA THR A 5 -62.12 40.44 31.23
C THR A 5 -60.97 41.03 32.08
N MET A 6 -60.44 42.15 31.63
CA MET A 6 -60.12 43.39 32.34
C MET A 6 -59.31 43.52 33.65
N GLY A 7 -58.45 44.51 33.67
CA GLY A 7 -58.03 45.17 34.85
C GLY A 7 -56.92 46.20 34.71
N PHE A 8 -57.25 47.43 34.67
CA PHE A 8 -56.46 48.68 34.60
C PHE A 8 -55.56 48.92 35.81
N GLY A 9 -54.43 49.63 35.59
CA GLY A 9 -53.67 50.38 36.61
C GLY A 9 -52.59 51.27 36.03
N LYS A 10 -52.88 52.58 35.91
CA LYS A 10 -51.94 53.65 35.58
C LYS A 10 -51.08 54.00 36.80
N GLU A 11 -49.79 54.31 36.63
CA GLU A 11 -49.28 55.57 37.12
C GLU A 11 -47.95 56.01 36.47
N LYS A 12 -47.75 57.31 36.44
CA LYS A 12 -46.79 58.16 35.69
C LYS A 12 -45.48 58.28 36.40
N GLY A 13 -44.41 58.51 35.64
CA GLY A 13 -43.15 59.05 36.18
C GLY A 13 -42.09 59.32 35.11
N CYS A 14 -42.15 60.49 34.65
CA CYS A 14 -41.15 61.53 34.21
C CYS A 14 -39.69 61.03 33.95
N GLY A 15 -39.19 61.25 32.73
CA GLY A 15 -37.98 62.05 32.63
C GLY A 15 -36.77 61.52 31.92
N LYS A 16 -36.45 62.04 30.87
CA LYS A 16 -35.22 62.52 30.23
C LYS A 16 -34.86 61.82 28.91
N TRP A 17 -35.00 62.65 27.91
CA TRP A 17 -34.48 62.43 26.54
C TRP A 17 -32.96 62.31 26.55
N MET A 18 -32.41 61.15 26.19
CA MET A 18 -31.08 61.04 25.68
C MET A 18 -31.17 60.74 24.19
N SER A 19 -30.46 61.57 23.41
CA SER A 19 -30.41 61.58 21.96
C SER A 19 -29.95 60.15 21.41
N PRO A 20 -30.66 59.62 20.43
CA PRO A 20 -30.31 58.28 19.87
C PRO A 20 -28.96 58.28 19.15
N TYR A 21 -28.31 59.42 18.92
CA TYR A 21 -27.02 59.52 18.23
C TYR A 21 -25.81 59.25 19.11
N ILE A 22 -25.87 59.31 20.44
CA ILE A 22 -24.71 59.02 21.33
C ILE A 22 -24.53 57.51 21.53
N GLY A 23 -25.64 56.76 21.57
CA GLY A 23 -25.59 55.28 21.70
C GLY A 23 -25.01 54.59 20.46
N THR A 24 -25.31 55.11 19.27
CA THR A 24 -24.82 54.56 18.01
C THR A 24 -23.33 54.84 17.79
N LEU A 25 -22.84 56.00 18.20
CA LEU A 25 -21.41 56.35 18.06
C LEU A 25 -20.51 55.52 18.99
N LEU A 26 -20.95 55.22 20.22
CA LEU A 26 -20.22 54.39 21.16
C LEU A 26 -20.23 52.90 20.73
N ALA A 27 -21.31 52.41 20.17
CA ALA A 27 -21.38 51.04 19.65
C ALA A 27 -20.44 50.81 18.45
N VAL A 28 -20.34 51.78 17.53
CA VAL A 28 -19.45 51.70 16.35
C VAL A 28 -17.97 51.75 16.75
N ILE A 29 -17.61 52.59 17.75
CA ILE A 29 -16.21 52.68 18.22
C ILE A 29 -15.80 51.42 18.99
N VAL A 30 -16.66 50.85 19.82
CA VAL A 30 -16.38 49.61 20.56
C VAL A 30 -16.31 48.39 19.60
N PHE A 31 -17.20 48.32 18.61
CA PHE A 31 -17.17 47.27 17.61
C PHE A 31 -15.96 47.37 16.67
N GLY A 32 -15.58 48.58 16.24
CA GLY A 32 -14.40 48.83 15.41
C GLY A 32 -13.09 48.48 16.11
N CYS A 33 -12.95 48.83 17.41
CA CYS A 33 -11.78 48.44 18.21
C CYS A 33 -11.71 46.92 18.48
N PHE A 34 -12.86 46.27 18.67
CA PHE A 34 -12.89 44.82 18.85
C PHE A 34 -12.51 44.06 17.57
N PHE A 35 -13.00 44.51 16.41
CA PHE A 35 -12.62 43.91 15.13
C PHE A 35 -11.15 44.17 14.77
N GLY A 36 -10.62 45.34 15.02
CA GLY A 36 -9.21 45.66 14.78
C GLY A 36 -8.25 44.85 15.67
N VAL A 37 -8.56 44.70 16.94
CA VAL A 37 -7.77 43.89 17.88
C VAL A 37 -7.88 42.39 17.56
N TYR A 38 -9.06 41.94 17.13
CA TYR A 38 -9.26 40.54 16.73
C TYR A 38 -8.51 40.18 15.44
N SER A 39 -8.47 41.11 14.47
CA SER A 39 -7.71 40.95 13.23
C SER A 39 -6.19 40.91 13.49
N ILE A 40 -5.66 41.80 14.32
CA ILE A 40 -4.23 41.84 14.68
C ILE A 40 -3.83 40.60 15.49
N LEU A 41 -4.70 40.13 16.37
CA LEU A 41 -4.44 38.88 17.15
C LEU A 41 -4.56 37.61 16.29
N ALA A 42 -5.44 37.62 15.28
CA ALA A 42 -5.55 36.53 14.31
C ALA A 42 -4.30 36.48 13.41
N GLU A 43 -3.86 37.59 12.83
CA GLU A 43 -2.63 37.65 12.02
C GLU A 43 -1.38 37.34 12.82
N ALA A 44 -1.27 37.75 14.08
CA ALA A 44 -0.14 37.37 14.95
C ALA A 44 -0.16 35.88 15.33
N ARG A 45 -1.33 35.28 15.46
CA ARG A 45 -1.50 33.87 15.74
C ARG A 45 -1.18 33.02 14.51
N ASP A 46 -1.60 33.46 13.32
CA ASP A 46 -1.32 32.76 12.06
C ASP A 46 0.18 32.89 11.70
N ALA A 47 0.81 34.05 11.90
CA ALA A 47 2.27 34.20 11.73
C ALA A 47 3.07 33.36 12.73
N ALA A 48 2.64 33.27 13.99
CA ALA A 48 3.29 32.40 14.98
C ALA A 48 3.04 30.91 14.71
N ALA A 49 1.93 30.56 14.06
CA ALA A 49 1.65 29.20 13.63
C ALA A 49 2.50 28.81 12.40
N GLU A 50 2.68 29.70 11.44
CA GLU A 50 3.57 29.50 10.29
C GLU A 50 5.04 29.42 10.70
N GLU A 51 5.51 30.27 11.63
CA GLU A 51 6.88 30.23 12.16
C GLU A 51 7.15 28.96 12.98
N ASN A 52 6.19 28.48 13.76
CA ASN A 52 6.27 27.19 14.45
C ASN A 52 6.16 25.99 13.51
N LEU A 53 5.40 26.09 12.40
CA LEU A 53 5.32 25.03 11.39
C LEU A 53 6.63 24.95 10.60
N SER A 54 7.21 26.10 10.19
CA SER A 54 8.51 26.17 9.51
C SER A 54 9.66 25.65 10.38
N LEU A 55 9.67 25.99 11.67
CA LEU A 55 10.68 25.46 12.62
C LEU A 55 10.50 23.97 12.92
N LYS A 56 9.28 23.44 12.88
CA LYS A 56 9.01 22.01 12.98
C LYS A 56 9.42 21.23 11.72
N GLU A 57 9.17 21.81 10.54
CA GLU A 57 9.59 21.17 9.28
C GLU A 57 11.11 21.09 9.12
N GLU A 58 11.88 22.12 9.57
CA GLU A 58 13.35 22.09 9.45
C GLU A 58 14.07 21.27 10.53
N THR A 59 13.49 21.12 11.73
CA THR A 59 14.16 20.39 12.84
C THR A 59 13.48 19.07 13.20
N GLY A 60 12.18 18.94 13.02
CA GLY A 60 11.39 17.74 13.34
C GLY A 60 11.66 16.59 12.38
N GLY A 61 11.63 16.85 11.08
CA GLY A 61 11.73 15.80 10.07
C GLY A 61 13.05 15.01 10.10
N CYS A 62 14.15 15.63 10.45
CA CYS A 62 15.45 14.95 10.51
C CYS A 62 15.63 14.19 11.84
N ALA A 63 15.14 14.74 12.95
CA ALA A 63 15.20 14.08 14.27
C ALA A 63 14.22 12.90 14.34
N ASP A 64 13.01 13.04 13.78
CA ASP A 64 12.02 11.97 13.71
C ASP A 64 12.44 10.83 12.78
N ALA A 65 13.11 11.14 11.67
CA ALA A 65 13.65 10.13 10.75
C ALA A 65 14.80 9.31 11.36
N VAL A 66 15.69 9.95 12.10
CA VAL A 66 16.77 9.25 12.83
C VAL A 66 16.17 8.36 13.92
N SER A 67 15.15 8.82 14.63
CA SER A 67 14.45 8.02 15.64
C SER A 67 13.75 6.80 15.03
N LEU A 68 13.10 6.94 13.88
CA LEU A 68 12.42 5.83 13.19
C LEU A 68 13.40 4.75 12.71
N GLU A 69 14.54 5.13 12.12
CA GLU A 69 15.56 4.15 11.69
C GLU A 69 16.20 3.42 12.88
N GLU A 70 16.41 4.11 14.01
CA GLU A 70 16.89 3.50 15.25
C GLU A 70 15.85 2.53 15.83
N GLU A 71 14.56 2.87 15.80
CA GLU A 71 13.48 2.00 16.27
C GLU A 71 13.37 0.74 15.39
N ILE A 72 13.46 0.89 14.05
CA ILE A 72 13.46 -0.23 13.11
C ILE A 72 14.66 -1.14 13.37
N ALA A 73 15.86 -0.57 13.48
CA ALA A 73 17.06 -1.34 13.74
C ALA A 73 16.94 -2.12 15.07
N GLY A 74 16.50 -1.45 16.15
CA GLY A 74 16.28 -2.10 17.44
C GLY A 74 15.20 -3.20 17.39
N CYS A 75 14.15 -3.02 16.60
CA CYS A 75 13.14 -4.06 16.40
C CYS A 75 13.74 -5.29 15.69
N VAL A 76 14.48 -5.08 14.59
CA VAL A 76 15.11 -6.16 13.82
C VAL A 76 16.18 -6.88 14.64
N ASP A 77 17.01 -6.16 15.37
CA ASP A 77 18.08 -6.72 16.24
C ASP A 77 17.51 -7.56 17.38
N ALA A 78 16.30 -7.23 17.86
CA ALA A 78 15.63 -7.98 18.92
C ALA A 78 14.93 -9.27 18.45
N MET A 79 14.82 -9.49 17.15
CA MET A 79 14.19 -10.69 16.57
C MET A 79 15.13 -11.90 16.62
N SER A 80 14.58 -13.08 16.92
CA SER A 80 15.28 -14.34 16.65
C SER A 80 15.45 -14.58 15.15
N LEU A 81 16.37 -15.45 14.76
CA LEU A 81 16.54 -15.83 13.36
C LEU A 81 15.23 -16.39 12.75
N GLU A 82 14.51 -17.18 13.53
CA GLU A 82 13.22 -17.76 13.16
C GLU A 82 12.18 -16.67 12.88
N GLU A 83 12.11 -15.65 13.73
CA GLU A 83 11.21 -14.50 13.55
C GLU A 83 11.62 -13.65 12.33
N LYS A 84 12.93 -13.43 12.13
CA LYS A 84 13.46 -12.72 10.96
C LYS A 84 13.06 -13.41 9.67
N VAL A 85 13.27 -14.72 9.59
CA VAL A 85 12.93 -15.51 8.39
C VAL A 85 11.42 -15.54 8.16
N ALA A 86 10.59 -15.75 9.19
CA ALA A 86 9.14 -15.73 9.05
C ALA A 86 8.64 -14.36 8.53
N GLY A 87 9.26 -13.27 8.97
CA GLY A 87 8.93 -11.89 8.56
C GLY A 87 9.08 -11.60 7.06
N LEU A 88 9.76 -12.46 6.30
CA LEU A 88 9.95 -12.32 4.85
C LEU A 88 8.79 -12.90 4.03
N PHE A 89 7.81 -13.55 4.64
CA PHE A 89 6.74 -14.23 3.92
C PHE A 89 5.42 -13.48 4.00
N ILE A 90 4.72 -13.39 2.86
CA ILE A 90 3.28 -13.10 2.78
C ILE A 90 2.58 -14.37 2.30
N ILE A 91 1.70 -14.91 3.13
CA ILE A 91 1.02 -16.20 2.86
C ILE A 91 -0.50 -16.04 3.02
N THR A 92 -1.25 -17.06 2.63
CA THR A 92 -2.70 -17.04 2.87
C THR A 92 -3.03 -17.43 4.32
N PRO A 93 -4.20 -17.03 4.85
CA PRO A 93 -4.67 -17.53 6.15
C PRO A 93 -4.77 -19.04 6.20
N GLU A 94 -5.04 -19.70 5.07
CA GLU A 94 -5.10 -21.14 4.95
C GLU A 94 -3.72 -21.80 5.09
N GLN A 95 -2.69 -21.23 4.44
CA GLN A 95 -1.31 -21.71 4.58
C GLN A 95 -0.80 -21.57 6.02
N LEU A 96 -1.20 -20.46 6.68
CA LEU A 96 -0.83 -20.21 8.07
C LEU A 96 -1.49 -21.19 9.05
N THR A 97 -2.78 -21.50 8.85
CA THR A 97 -3.60 -22.21 9.84
C THR A 97 -3.89 -23.68 9.49
N GLY A 98 -3.63 -24.09 8.26
CA GLY A 98 -3.96 -25.42 7.75
C GLY A 98 -5.46 -25.68 7.53
N VAL A 99 -6.32 -24.65 7.66
CA VAL A 99 -7.75 -24.80 7.38
C VAL A 99 -8.04 -24.74 5.88
N GLU A 100 -9.10 -25.38 5.41
CA GLU A 100 -9.44 -25.39 3.98
C GLU A 100 -9.88 -24.00 3.47
N THR A 101 -10.67 -23.27 4.28
CA THR A 101 -11.11 -21.90 3.97
C THR A 101 -11.23 -21.08 5.25
N ALA A 102 -10.42 -20.05 5.36
CA ALA A 102 -10.43 -19.14 6.50
C ALA A 102 -11.42 -18.00 6.26
N ILE A 103 -12.45 -17.93 7.10
CA ILE A 103 -13.46 -16.85 7.08
C ILE A 103 -13.54 -16.10 8.42
N ARG A 104 -12.61 -16.37 9.33
CA ARG A 104 -12.48 -15.71 10.64
C ARG A 104 -11.07 -15.90 11.16
N ALA A 105 -10.60 -14.96 11.97
CA ALA A 105 -9.42 -15.11 12.79
C ALA A 105 -9.82 -15.39 14.23
N GLY A 106 -9.30 -16.48 14.80
CA GLY A 106 -9.59 -16.95 16.15
C GLY A 106 -8.34 -17.54 16.80
N ASP A 107 -8.52 -18.41 17.81
CA ASP A 107 -7.41 -19.00 18.57
C ASP A 107 -6.40 -19.75 17.69
N VAL A 108 -6.86 -20.42 16.64
CA VAL A 108 -5.97 -21.11 15.69
C VAL A 108 -5.07 -20.10 14.98
N THR A 109 -5.65 -18.98 14.50
CA THR A 109 -4.86 -17.92 13.85
C THR A 109 -3.88 -17.30 14.83
N ARG A 110 -4.30 -17.04 16.08
CA ARG A 110 -3.44 -16.47 17.11
C ARG A 110 -2.25 -17.38 17.40
N GLN A 111 -2.48 -18.67 17.67
CA GLN A 111 -1.42 -19.65 17.92
C GLN A 111 -0.47 -19.81 16.73
N ALA A 112 -1.01 -19.77 15.51
CA ALA A 112 -0.21 -19.88 14.30
C ALA A 112 0.68 -18.65 14.10
N LEU A 113 0.19 -17.43 14.38
CA LEU A 113 0.98 -16.18 14.33
C LEU A 113 2.02 -16.08 15.47
N GLU A 114 1.72 -16.67 16.63
CA GLU A 114 2.70 -16.82 17.72
C GLU A 114 3.85 -17.74 17.33
N HIS A 115 3.55 -18.78 16.54
CA HIS A 115 4.56 -19.75 16.07
C HIS A 115 5.33 -19.27 14.83
N TYR A 116 4.61 -18.72 13.87
CA TYR A 116 5.15 -18.14 12.64
C TYR A 116 4.73 -16.67 12.52
N PRO A 117 5.52 -15.73 13.04
CA PRO A 117 5.23 -14.29 12.91
C PRO A 117 5.57 -13.80 11.50
N VAL A 118 4.73 -14.21 10.53
CA VAL A 118 4.90 -13.89 9.10
C VAL A 118 4.84 -12.38 8.83
N GLY A 119 5.43 -11.96 7.71
CA GLY A 119 5.44 -10.56 7.28
C GLY A 119 4.08 -10.03 6.88
N GLY A 120 3.17 -10.90 6.44
CA GLY A 120 1.81 -10.51 6.06
C GLY A 120 0.92 -11.68 5.67
N LEU A 121 -0.36 -11.35 5.48
CA LEU A 121 -1.35 -12.27 4.94
C LEU A 121 -2.02 -11.66 3.71
N VAL A 122 -2.23 -12.47 2.67
CA VAL A 122 -2.99 -12.12 1.48
C VAL A 122 -4.34 -12.83 1.48
N TYR A 123 -5.40 -12.06 1.19
CA TYR A 123 -6.77 -12.54 1.22
C TYR A 123 -7.38 -12.58 -0.18
N PHE A 124 -8.26 -13.54 -0.40
CA PHE A 124 -8.95 -13.77 -1.65
C PHE A 124 -10.47 -13.70 -1.47
N ALA A 125 -11.20 -13.65 -2.58
CA ALA A 125 -12.67 -13.63 -2.58
C ALA A 125 -13.30 -14.74 -1.71
N LYS A 126 -12.65 -15.91 -1.60
CA LYS A 126 -13.10 -17.03 -0.75
C LYS A 126 -13.11 -16.71 0.75
N ASN A 127 -12.33 -15.73 1.20
CA ASN A 127 -12.24 -15.30 2.59
C ASN A 127 -13.31 -14.27 2.97
N ILE A 128 -14.00 -13.67 1.99
CA ILE A 128 -14.89 -12.53 2.15
C ILE A 128 -16.34 -13.01 2.12
N ARG A 129 -17.12 -12.69 3.17
CA ARG A 129 -18.54 -13.07 3.31
C ARG A 129 -19.46 -11.88 3.50
N SER A 130 -19.06 -10.91 4.33
CA SER A 130 -19.81 -9.69 4.63
C SER A 130 -18.88 -8.60 5.15
N PRO A 131 -19.30 -7.31 5.11
CA PRO A 131 -18.53 -6.21 5.66
C PRO A 131 -18.06 -6.41 7.11
N SER A 132 -18.97 -6.82 7.98
CA SER A 132 -18.68 -7.03 9.41
C SER A 132 -17.72 -8.20 9.63
N GLN A 133 -17.93 -9.32 8.92
CA GLN A 133 -17.04 -10.48 9.02
C GLN A 133 -15.61 -10.14 8.56
N LEU A 134 -15.47 -9.40 7.47
CA LEU A 134 -14.17 -9.02 6.94
C LEU A 134 -13.42 -8.09 7.92
N LYS A 135 -14.09 -7.02 8.41
CA LYS A 135 -13.53 -6.10 9.42
C LYS A 135 -13.08 -6.85 10.68
N GLU A 136 -13.91 -7.72 11.21
CA GLU A 136 -13.59 -8.52 12.40
C GLU A 136 -12.39 -9.43 12.14
N MET A 137 -12.37 -10.13 11.00
CA MET A 137 -11.27 -11.04 10.64
C MET A 137 -9.94 -10.31 10.52
N LEU A 138 -9.89 -9.18 9.81
CA LEU A 138 -8.65 -8.41 9.63
C LEU A 138 -8.20 -7.75 10.94
N SER A 139 -9.12 -7.17 11.71
CA SER A 139 -8.83 -6.58 13.02
C SER A 139 -8.26 -7.61 13.99
N ASN A 140 -8.90 -8.79 14.10
CA ASN A 140 -8.42 -9.86 14.95
C ASN A 140 -7.04 -10.36 14.50
N THR A 141 -6.84 -10.55 13.19
CA THR A 141 -5.53 -10.96 12.64
C THR A 141 -4.44 -9.97 13.04
N ALA A 142 -4.66 -8.67 12.83
CA ALA A 142 -3.71 -7.64 13.22
C ALA A 142 -3.42 -7.65 14.72
N SER A 143 -4.46 -7.83 15.56
CA SER A 143 -4.33 -7.83 17.04
C SER A 143 -3.58 -9.03 17.60
N TYR A 144 -3.54 -10.16 16.88
CA TYR A 144 -2.86 -11.38 17.30
C TYR A 144 -1.38 -11.40 16.94
N SER A 145 -0.96 -10.54 16.04
CA SER A 145 0.45 -10.49 15.63
C SER A 145 1.28 -9.64 16.58
N ARG A 146 2.44 -10.15 16.94
CA ARG A 146 3.45 -9.42 17.73
C ARG A 146 4.06 -8.25 16.94
N TYR A 147 4.19 -8.40 15.64
CA TYR A 147 4.77 -7.42 14.73
C TYR A 147 3.69 -6.88 13.77
N PRO A 148 3.81 -5.64 13.30
CA PRO A 148 2.90 -5.13 12.26
C PRO A 148 2.85 -6.05 11.05
N LEU A 149 1.64 -6.32 10.51
CA LEU A 149 1.41 -7.19 9.35
C LEU A 149 1.06 -6.37 8.11
N PHE A 150 1.50 -6.84 6.96
CA PHE A 150 0.79 -6.53 5.72
C PHE A 150 -0.48 -7.37 5.64
N LEU A 151 -1.62 -6.72 5.47
CA LEU A 151 -2.90 -7.34 5.17
C LEU A 151 -3.25 -6.95 3.73
N GLY A 152 -2.96 -7.86 2.81
CA GLY A 152 -2.95 -7.60 1.38
C GLY A 152 -4.11 -8.25 0.63
N VAL A 153 -4.41 -7.69 -0.53
CA VAL A 153 -5.41 -8.21 -1.49
C VAL A 153 -5.00 -7.81 -2.91
N ASP A 154 -5.51 -8.52 -3.93
CA ASP A 154 -5.52 -8.05 -5.31
C ASP A 154 -6.81 -7.32 -5.58
N GLU A 155 -6.79 -6.00 -5.63
CA GLU A 155 -7.95 -5.16 -5.92
C GLU A 155 -7.62 -4.19 -7.05
N GLU A 156 -7.38 -4.75 -8.26
CA GLU A 156 -6.98 -3.97 -9.43
C GLU A 156 -8.12 -3.15 -10.03
N GLY A 157 -9.36 -3.57 -9.77
CA GLY A 157 -10.56 -3.15 -10.50
C GLY A 157 -10.89 -4.09 -11.67
N GLY A 158 -12.00 -3.81 -12.38
CA GLY A 158 -12.45 -4.64 -13.49
C GLY A 158 -12.67 -6.10 -13.10
N THR A 159 -11.94 -7.01 -13.72
CA THR A 159 -12.06 -8.47 -13.49
C THR A 159 -11.31 -8.95 -12.23
N VAL A 160 -10.46 -8.11 -11.65
CA VAL A 160 -9.69 -8.42 -10.44
C VAL A 160 -10.08 -7.45 -9.33
N ALA A 161 -11.26 -7.69 -8.75
CA ALA A 161 -11.87 -6.88 -7.71
C ALA A 161 -12.43 -7.78 -6.60
N ARG A 162 -11.56 -8.30 -5.72
CA ARG A 162 -11.93 -9.32 -4.73
C ARG A 162 -12.89 -8.81 -3.67
N VAL A 163 -12.66 -7.56 -3.20
CA VAL A 163 -13.46 -6.92 -2.15
C VAL A 163 -14.72 -6.32 -2.75
N ALA A 164 -14.60 -5.53 -3.82
CA ALA A 164 -15.74 -4.87 -4.44
C ALA A 164 -16.79 -5.88 -4.92
N ASP A 165 -16.38 -6.94 -5.63
CA ASP A 165 -17.31 -7.95 -6.15
C ASP A 165 -17.97 -8.77 -5.03
N ARG A 166 -17.26 -9.04 -3.92
CA ARG A 166 -17.82 -9.87 -2.83
C ARG A 166 -18.71 -9.10 -1.89
N LEU A 167 -18.53 -7.79 -1.77
CA LEU A 167 -19.30 -6.93 -0.88
C LEU A 167 -20.29 -6.04 -1.62
N ASP A 168 -20.47 -6.27 -2.93
CA ASP A 168 -21.42 -5.52 -3.77
C ASP A 168 -21.13 -4.00 -3.75
N LEU A 169 -19.81 -3.66 -3.75
CA LEU A 169 -19.35 -2.28 -3.88
C LEU A 169 -19.27 -1.89 -5.34
N GLU A 170 -19.26 -0.57 -5.60
CA GLU A 170 -19.05 -0.07 -6.96
C GLU A 170 -17.64 -0.38 -7.46
N ASN A 171 -17.53 -1.30 -8.42
CA ASN A 171 -16.29 -1.64 -9.10
C ASN A 171 -15.86 -0.46 -9.99
N VAL A 172 -14.59 -0.06 -9.93
CA VAL A 172 -14.04 1.08 -10.67
C VAL A 172 -13.94 0.85 -12.20
N GLY A 173 -14.22 -0.36 -12.64
CA GLY A 173 -14.12 -0.76 -14.06
C GLY A 173 -12.71 -1.21 -14.46
N SER A 174 -12.52 -1.50 -15.75
CA SER A 174 -11.23 -2.00 -16.25
C SER A 174 -10.20 -0.88 -16.39
N MET A 175 -8.94 -1.21 -16.13
CA MET A 175 -7.85 -0.26 -16.32
C MET A 175 -7.69 0.13 -17.79
N ALA A 176 -8.03 -0.75 -18.73
CA ALA A 176 -8.05 -0.43 -20.17
C ALA A 176 -9.05 0.69 -20.50
N ASP A 177 -10.26 0.65 -19.93
CA ASP A 177 -11.26 1.70 -20.14
C ASP A 177 -10.80 3.04 -19.55
N ILE A 178 -10.17 3.01 -18.37
CA ILE A 178 -9.58 4.20 -17.74
C ILE A 178 -8.44 4.74 -18.61
N GLY A 179 -7.54 3.87 -19.09
CA GLY A 179 -6.41 4.23 -19.94
C GLY A 179 -6.82 4.85 -21.28
N MET A 180 -7.92 4.35 -21.89
CA MET A 180 -8.49 4.94 -23.11
C MET A 180 -8.91 6.40 -22.95
N THR A 181 -9.24 6.84 -21.73
CA THR A 181 -9.57 8.25 -21.49
C THR A 181 -8.37 9.18 -21.61
N LYS A 182 -7.15 8.66 -21.44
CA LYS A 182 -5.89 9.42 -21.36
C LYS A 182 -5.91 10.51 -20.27
N ASP A 183 -6.82 10.42 -19.31
CA ASP A 183 -7.01 11.34 -18.21
C ASP A 183 -6.51 10.69 -16.90
N ALA A 184 -5.32 11.08 -16.45
CA ALA A 184 -4.70 10.53 -15.26
C ALA A 184 -5.54 10.77 -13.97
N SER A 185 -6.43 11.79 -13.96
CA SER A 185 -7.32 12.00 -12.82
C SER A 185 -8.28 10.84 -12.61
N LYS A 186 -8.66 10.11 -13.68
CA LYS A 186 -9.51 8.91 -13.58
C LYS A 186 -8.79 7.74 -12.93
N ALA A 187 -7.51 7.56 -13.21
CA ALA A 187 -6.69 6.55 -12.55
C ALA A 187 -6.46 6.89 -11.07
N TYR A 188 -6.26 8.18 -10.75
CA TYR A 188 -6.20 8.65 -9.36
C TYR A 188 -7.54 8.40 -8.63
N GLU A 189 -8.67 8.78 -9.22
CA GLU A 189 -10.00 8.55 -8.66
C GLU A 189 -10.26 7.07 -8.38
N ALA A 190 -9.84 6.19 -9.30
CA ALA A 190 -9.95 4.73 -9.13
C ALA A 190 -9.09 4.23 -7.96
N GLY A 191 -7.81 4.59 -7.92
CA GLY A 191 -6.91 4.24 -6.82
C GLY A 191 -7.38 4.80 -5.47
N ALA A 192 -7.85 6.04 -5.44
CA ALA A 192 -8.37 6.67 -4.22
C ALA A 192 -9.64 5.97 -3.70
N ARG A 193 -10.56 5.58 -4.60
CA ARG A 193 -11.76 4.82 -4.23
C ARG A 193 -11.41 3.45 -3.68
N ILE A 194 -10.54 2.71 -4.37
CA ILE A 194 -10.04 1.41 -3.91
C ILE A 194 -9.37 1.57 -2.53
N GLY A 195 -8.42 2.48 -2.38
CA GLY A 195 -7.73 2.73 -1.13
C GLY A 195 -8.69 3.06 0.02
N THR A 196 -9.72 3.88 -0.23
CA THR A 196 -10.71 4.27 0.77
C THR A 196 -11.43 3.05 1.37
N TYR A 197 -12.02 2.17 0.53
CA TYR A 197 -12.74 1.03 1.10
C TYR A 197 -11.80 -0.07 1.61
N LEU A 198 -10.63 -0.28 1.00
CA LEU A 198 -9.65 -1.23 1.51
C LEU A 198 -9.23 -0.86 2.93
N ARG A 199 -8.88 0.41 3.17
CA ARG A 199 -8.54 0.93 4.49
C ARG A 199 -9.71 0.77 5.47
N GLU A 200 -10.95 1.08 5.03
CA GLU A 200 -12.15 0.93 5.88
C GLU A 200 -12.34 -0.50 6.38
N TYR A 201 -11.97 -1.50 5.57
CA TYR A 201 -12.04 -2.91 5.98
C TYR A 201 -10.82 -3.39 6.78
N GLY A 202 -9.72 -2.64 6.77
CA GLY A 202 -8.50 -2.95 7.52
C GLY A 202 -7.36 -3.52 6.67
N PHE A 203 -7.48 -3.50 5.33
CA PHE A 203 -6.35 -3.76 4.45
C PHE A 203 -5.38 -2.58 4.44
N ASN A 204 -4.09 -2.88 4.30
CA ASN A 204 -3.03 -1.88 4.23
C ASN A 204 -2.07 -2.09 3.05
N LEU A 205 -2.33 -3.10 2.21
CA LEU A 205 -1.56 -3.41 1.01
C LEU A 205 -2.52 -3.82 -0.11
N ASP A 206 -2.34 -3.23 -1.29
CA ASP A 206 -2.96 -3.67 -2.53
C ASP A 206 -1.88 -4.09 -3.53
N PHE A 207 -2.01 -5.30 -4.08
CA PHE A 207 -1.15 -5.77 -5.17
C PHE A 207 -1.62 -5.15 -6.50
N ALA A 208 -1.61 -3.83 -6.55
CA ALA A 208 -2.00 -2.96 -7.66
C ALA A 208 -1.20 -1.63 -7.59
N PRO A 209 -1.11 -0.90 -8.71
CA PRO A 209 -1.67 -1.17 -10.05
C PRO A 209 -0.79 -2.09 -10.91
N VAL A 210 -1.41 -2.63 -11.98
CA VAL A 210 -0.68 -3.29 -13.07
C VAL A 210 0.07 -2.24 -13.88
N ALA A 211 1.39 -2.37 -13.97
CA ALA A 211 2.29 -1.46 -14.69
C ALA A 211 2.70 -2.00 -16.07
N ASP A 212 2.18 -3.15 -16.46
CA ASP A 212 2.50 -3.80 -17.72
C ASP A 212 1.97 -2.98 -18.91
N VAL A 213 2.83 -2.74 -19.90
CA VAL A 213 2.47 -2.11 -21.19
C VAL A 213 2.01 -3.21 -22.14
N LEU A 214 0.73 -3.21 -22.53
CA LEU A 214 0.14 -4.24 -23.38
C LEU A 214 0.57 -4.05 -24.84
N THR A 215 1.79 -4.45 -25.17
CA THR A 215 2.35 -4.33 -26.53
C THR A 215 2.04 -5.54 -27.42
N ASP A 216 1.73 -6.69 -26.81
CA ASP A 216 1.17 -7.85 -27.51
C ASP A 216 -0.36 -7.86 -27.37
N PRO A 217 -1.13 -7.59 -28.44
CA PRO A 217 -2.59 -7.57 -28.38
C PRO A 217 -3.22 -8.95 -28.12
N ASP A 218 -2.47 -10.03 -28.35
CA ASP A 218 -2.92 -11.41 -28.12
C ASP A 218 -2.66 -11.86 -26.67
N ASN A 219 -2.01 -11.04 -25.84
CA ASN A 219 -1.83 -11.31 -24.43
C ASN A 219 -3.13 -11.11 -23.64
N THR A 220 -3.84 -12.21 -23.42
CA THR A 220 -5.11 -12.23 -22.68
C THR A 220 -4.95 -12.26 -21.17
N VAL A 221 -3.74 -12.58 -20.66
CA VAL A 221 -3.43 -12.65 -19.22
C VAL A 221 -3.43 -11.26 -18.59
N ILE A 222 -2.80 -10.32 -19.27
CA ILE A 222 -2.81 -8.91 -18.88
C ILE A 222 -4.06 -8.23 -19.44
N GLY A 223 -4.29 -8.28 -20.76
CA GLY A 223 -5.51 -7.81 -21.39
C GLY A 223 -6.00 -6.46 -20.83
N ASN A 224 -7.25 -6.45 -20.37
CA ASN A 224 -7.92 -5.26 -19.84
C ASN A 224 -7.46 -4.82 -18.44
N ARG A 225 -6.53 -5.54 -17.81
CA ARG A 225 -5.88 -5.16 -16.55
C ARG A 225 -4.84 -4.04 -16.75
N SER A 226 -4.25 -3.93 -17.95
CA SER A 226 -3.32 -2.85 -18.32
C SER A 226 -4.07 -1.57 -18.66
N PHE A 227 -3.45 -0.42 -18.41
CA PHE A 227 -3.93 0.89 -18.89
C PHE A 227 -3.75 1.10 -20.40
N GLY A 228 -3.11 0.17 -21.12
CA GLY A 228 -3.00 0.18 -22.57
C GLY A 228 -1.62 -0.17 -23.11
N SER A 229 -1.38 0.20 -24.38
CA SER A 229 -0.17 -0.14 -25.13
C SER A 229 0.80 1.03 -25.33
N ASP A 230 0.42 2.24 -24.92
CA ASP A 230 1.27 3.44 -25.00
C ASP A 230 2.00 3.62 -23.66
N PRO A 231 3.34 3.46 -23.60
CA PRO A 231 4.10 3.52 -22.37
C PRO A 231 3.94 4.85 -21.62
N ASP A 232 3.81 5.97 -22.33
CA ASP A 232 3.63 7.29 -21.72
C ASP A 232 2.25 7.43 -21.05
N VAL A 233 1.22 6.85 -21.65
CA VAL A 233 -0.13 6.81 -21.07
C VAL A 233 -0.12 5.90 -19.84
N VAL A 234 0.40 4.67 -19.97
CA VAL A 234 0.46 3.71 -18.87
C VAL A 234 1.24 4.30 -17.68
N SER A 235 2.37 4.95 -17.92
CA SER A 235 3.19 5.59 -16.88
C SER A 235 2.41 6.64 -16.09
N LYS A 236 1.68 7.52 -16.78
CA LYS A 236 0.86 8.56 -16.13
C LYS A 236 -0.29 7.96 -15.32
N MET A 237 -0.93 6.92 -15.83
CA MET A 237 -2.03 6.24 -15.14
C MET A 237 -1.54 5.48 -13.91
N VAL A 238 -0.43 4.74 -14.04
CA VAL A 238 0.20 4.00 -12.92
C VAL A 238 0.59 4.96 -11.80
N ALA A 239 1.29 6.05 -12.13
CA ALA A 239 1.68 7.05 -11.13
C ALA A 239 0.47 7.65 -10.40
N ALA A 240 -0.61 7.94 -11.14
CA ALA A 240 -1.83 8.50 -10.56
C ALA A 240 -2.57 7.49 -9.68
N ALA A 241 -2.68 6.23 -10.10
CA ALA A 241 -3.31 5.16 -9.31
C ALA A 241 -2.52 4.88 -8.01
N VAL A 242 -1.19 4.79 -8.07
CA VAL A 242 -0.30 4.67 -6.91
C VAL A 242 -0.57 5.79 -5.90
N LYS A 243 -0.65 7.03 -6.40
CA LYS A 243 -0.93 8.20 -5.56
C LYS A 243 -2.29 8.11 -4.88
N GLY A 244 -3.32 7.70 -5.63
CA GLY A 244 -4.66 7.51 -5.09
C GLY A 244 -4.72 6.46 -3.97
N LEU A 245 -4.06 5.31 -4.12
CA LEU A 245 -3.96 4.28 -3.07
C LEU A 245 -3.24 4.81 -1.83
N ARG A 246 -2.05 5.39 -2.01
CA ARG A 246 -1.18 5.82 -0.90
C ARG A 246 -1.77 6.96 -0.08
N GLU A 247 -2.38 7.96 -0.71
CA GLU A 247 -3.05 9.07 -0.02
C GLU A 247 -4.25 8.60 0.81
N ASN A 248 -4.75 7.39 0.54
CA ASN A 248 -5.78 6.74 1.35
C ASN A 248 -5.21 5.67 2.32
N GLY A 249 -3.89 5.67 2.55
CA GLY A 249 -3.24 4.84 3.57
C GLY A 249 -3.09 3.36 3.22
N VAL A 250 -3.11 3.02 1.92
CA VAL A 250 -2.87 1.67 1.40
C VAL A 250 -1.58 1.66 0.58
N SER A 251 -0.65 0.78 0.91
CA SER A 251 0.56 0.57 0.13
C SER A 251 0.23 0.03 -1.25
N ALA A 252 0.87 0.60 -2.27
CA ALA A 252 0.75 0.16 -3.65
C ALA A 252 1.90 -0.76 -4.05
N CYS A 253 1.59 -1.82 -4.79
CA CYS A 253 2.55 -2.76 -5.35
C CYS A 253 2.43 -2.79 -6.88
N VAL A 254 3.38 -2.15 -7.58
CA VAL A 254 3.38 -2.16 -9.06
C VAL A 254 3.87 -3.49 -9.60
N LYS A 255 3.20 -4.02 -10.64
CA LYS A 255 3.40 -5.38 -11.16
C LYS A 255 3.19 -5.49 -12.66
N HIS A 256 3.81 -6.45 -13.36
CA HIS A 256 4.70 -7.53 -12.93
C HIS A 256 6.08 -7.30 -13.57
N PHE A 257 7.06 -6.87 -12.75
CA PHE A 257 8.41 -6.56 -13.25
C PHE A 257 9.09 -7.81 -13.82
N PRO A 258 9.80 -7.76 -14.98
CA PRO A 258 10.20 -6.57 -15.75
C PRO A 258 9.18 -6.08 -16.79
N GLY A 259 8.00 -6.68 -16.88
CA GLY A 259 6.91 -6.33 -17.79
C GLY A 259 6.30 -7.56 -18.47
N HIS A 260 5.02 -7.84 -18.17
CA HIS A 260 4.29 -9.02 -18.66
C HIS A 260 3.49 -8.72 -19.96
N GLY A 261 3.36 -7.46 -20.35
CA GLY A 261 2.46 -7.09 -21.46
C GLY A 261 2.94 -7.43 -22.87
N ASN A 262 4.18 -7.91 -23.02
CA ASN A 262 4.77 -8.39 -24.28
C ASN A 262 5.01 -9.91 -24.27
N THR A 263 4.62 -10.63 -23.24
CA THR A 263 4.90 -12.06 -23.15
C THR A 263 3.88 -12.88 -23.92
N SER A 264 4.32 -14.00 -24.47
CA SER A 264 3.45 -15.04 -25.00
C SER A 264 3.17 -16.09 -23.93
N GLY A 265 1.90 -16.44 -23.70
CA GLY A 265 1.49 -17.47 -22.74
C GLY A 265 1.08 -16.91 -21.37
N ASP A 266 0.64 -17.84 -20.50
CA ASP A 266 0.16 -17.57 -19.15
C ASP A 266 1.13 -18.20 -18.12
N SER A 267 1.66 -17.40 -17.20
CA SER A 267 2.56 -17.87 -16.14
C SER A 267 1.88 -18.80 -15.14
N HIS A 268 0.54 -18.85 -15.11
CA HIS A 268 -0.20 -19.88 -14.38
C HIS A 268 -0.12 -21.26 -15.05
N ASP A 269 0.09 -21.30 -16.36
CA ASP A 269 0.17 -22.54 -17.13
C ASP A 269 1.60 -23.03 -17.34
N GLY A 270 2.61 -22.20 -17.13
CA GLY A 270 4.02 -22.55 -17.28
C GLY A 270 4.94 -21.35 -17.47
N GLN A 271 6.12 -21.60 -18.02
CA GLN A 271 7.12 -20.57 -18.28
C GLN A 271 6.62 -19.62 -19.37
N VAL A 272 6.75 -18.31 -19.11
CA VAL A 272 6.52 -17.24 -20.09
C VAL A 272 7.80 -16.47 -20.32
N GLU A 273 7.97 -15.94 -21.52
CA GLU A 273 9.21 -15.26 -21.90
C GLU A 273 8.96 -13.98 -22.71
N THR A 274 9.93 -13.11 -22.69
CA THR A 274 10.02 -11.93 -23.52
C THR A 274 11.41 -11.85 -24.19
N ASP A 275 11.43 -11.62 -25.49
CA ASP A 275 12.68 -11.49 -26.27
C ASP A 275 13.28 -10.08 -26.22
N ARG A 276 12.62 -9.15 -25.51
CA ARG A 276 13.01 -7.75 -25.52
C ARG A 276 14.39 -7.53 -24.90
N SER A 277 15.22 -6.77 -25.61
CA SER A 277 16.50 -6.30 -25.10
C SER A 277 16.32 -5.22 -24.03
N PHE A 278 17.35 -4.98 -23.22
CA PHE A 278 17.39 -3.91 -22.22
C PHE A 278 17.02 -2.53 -22.80
N GLY A 279 17.58 -2.19 -23.99
CA GLY A 279 17.25 -0.91 -24.65
C GLY A 279 15.78 -0.77 -25.00
N GLN A 280 15.16 -1.84 -25.51
CA GLN A 280 13.72 -1.83 -25.81
C GLN A 280 12.85 -1.73 -24.56
N MET A 281 13.19 -2.48 -23.51
CA MET A 281 12.44 -2.40 -22.23
C MET A 281 12.60 -1.05 -21.56
N ARG A 282 13.77 -0.42 -21.66
CA ARG A 282 13.99 0.93 -21.13
C ARG A 282 13.16 2.00 -21.82
N GLU A 283 12.83 1.80 -23.09
CA GLU A 283 11.99 2.72 -23.88
C GLU A 283 10.48 2.47 -23.71
N ALA A 284 10.09 1.35 -23.10
CA ALA A 284 8.68 0.98 -22.97
C ALA A 284 8.34 0.39 -21.58
N GLU A 285 8.70 -0.87 -21.33
CA GLU A 285 8.22 -1.64 -20.18
C GLU A 285 8.66 -1.05 -18.83
N PHE A 286 9.88 -0.51 -18.72
CA PHE A 286 10.36 0.05 -17.46
C PHE A 286 9.79 1.42 -17.11
N LEU A 287 9.26 2.18 -18.09
CA LEU A 287 8.74 3.53 -17.86
C LEU A 287 7.60 3.57 -16.84
N PRO A 288 6.57 2.70 -16.90
CA PRO A 288 5.51 2.70 -15.90
C PRO A 288 5.99 2.29 -14.49
N PHE A 289 6.96 1.35 -14.38
CA PHE A 289 7.53 0.99 -13.09
C PHE A 289 8.27 2.17 -12.47
N LEU A 290 9.11 2.87 -13.25
CA LEU A 290 9.80 4.08 -12.80
C LEU A 290 8.81 5.16 -12.37
N ALA A 291 7.75 5.39 -13.14
CA ALA A 291 6.71 6.36 -12.80
C ALA A 291 5.95 5.98 -11.53
N GLY A 292 5.66 4.68 -11.32
CA GLY A 292 5.06 4.17 -10.08
C GLY A 292 5.98 4.31 -8.87
N ILE A 293 7.28 4.02 -9.05
CA ILE A 293 8.31 4.19 -8.01
C ILE A 293 8.45 5.66 -7.63
N GLU A 294 8.52 6.56 -8.60
CA GLU A 294 8.60 8.01 -8.37
C GLU A 294 7.33 8.55 -7.68
N ALA A 295 6.17 7.99 -8.00
CA ALA A 295 4.90 8.30 -7.32
C ALA A 295 4.83 7.70 -5.90
N GLY A 296 5.83 6.89 -5.50
CA GLY A 296 6.02 6.37 -4.17
C GLY A 296 5.48 4.95 -3.96
N ALA A 297 5.37 4.10 -5.00
CA ALA A 297 5.02 2.69 -4.80
C ALA A 297 5.95 2.06 -3.76
N ASP A 298 5.36 1.47 -2.72
CA ASP A 298 6.09 0.86 -1.62
C ASP A 298 6.70 -0.49 -2.01
N MET A 299 6.08 -1.17 -3.00
CA MET A 299 6.51 -2.48 -3.48
C MET A 299 6.56 -2.56 -5.00
N VAL A 300 7.49 -3.38 -5.49
CA VAL A 300 7.55 -3.87 -6.87
C VAL A 300 7.44 -5.39 -6.84
N MET A 301 6.46 -5.94 -7.58
CA MET A 301 6.30 -7.39 -7.70
C MET A 301 7.09 -7.90 -8.92
N ALA A 302 8.02 -8.83 -8.65
CA ALA A 302 8.78 -9.53 -9.68
C ALA A 302 7.96 -10.70 -10.24
N GLY A 303 7.63 -10.65 -11.51
CA GLY A 303 6.87 -11.68 -12.21
C GLY A 303 7.71 -12.93 -12.50
N HIS A 304 7.02 -14.04 -12.81
CA HIS A 304 7.68 -15.28 -13.25
C HIS A 304 7.93 -15.29 -14.75
N ILE A 305 8.65 -14.27 -15.22
CA ILE A 305 8.92 -13.98 -16.64
C ILE A 305 10.40 -14.21 -16.91
N SER A 306 10.70 -15.09 -17.86
CA SER A 306 12.05 -15.25 -18.40
C SER A 306 12.35 -14.15 -19.41
N ALA A 307 13.48 -13.48 -19.26
CA ALA A 307 13.87 -12.36 -20.12
C ALA A 307 15.32 -12.54 -20.63
N PRO A 308 15.59 -13.51 -21.51
CA PRO A 308 16.94 -13.81 -22.01
C PRO A 308 17.61 -12.63 -22.69
N GLY A 309 16.84 -11.68 -23.23
CA GLY A 309 17.37 -10.45 -23.79
C GLY A 309 17.96 -9.48 -22.76
N LEU A 310 17.64 -9.64 -21.46
CA LEU A 310 18.20 -8.90 -20.34
C LEU A 310 19.42 -9.58 -19.72
N THR A 311 19.48 -10.92 -19.78
CA THR A 311 20.39 -11.77 -18.98
C THR A 311 21.45 -12.49 -19.81
N GLY A 312 21.64 -12.09 -21.06
CA GLY A 312 22.61 -12.75 -21.96
C GLY A 312 22.23 -14.19 -22.30
N GLY A 313 20.95 -14.56 -22.20
CA GLY A 313 20.42 -15.87 -22.58
C GLY A 313 20.00 -16.75 -21.41
N ASP A 314 20.10 -16.28 -20.15
CA ASP A 314 19.59 -17.02 -18.99
C ASP A 314 18.06 -17.04 -18.99
N MET A 315 17.48 -18.22 -18.77
CA MET A 315 16.04 -18.47 -18.80
C MET A 315 15.41 -18.52 -17.41
N LEU A 316 16.16 -18.18 -16.35
CA LEU A 316 15.59 -18.09 -15.01
C LEU A 316 14.48 -17.01 -14.98
N PRO A 317 13.32 -17.29 -14.36
CA PRO A 317 12.28 -16.29 -14.17
C PRO A 317 12.79 -15.08 -13.36
N ALA A 318 12.34 -13.88 -13.69
CA ALA A 318 12.79 -12.64 -13.06
C ALA A 318 12.71 -12.69 -11.53
N SER A 319 11.67 -13.28 -10.96
CA SER A 319 11.48 -13.43 -9.51
C SER A 319 12.60 -14.21 -8.78
N VAL A 320 13.44 -14.94 -9.51
CA VAL A 320 14.56 -15.73 -8.97
C VAL A 320 15.89 -15.44 -9.69
N ASN A 321 15.94 -14.37 -10.50
CA ASN A 321 17.11 -14.00 -11.30
C ASN A 321 17.81 -12.77 -10.72
N GLU A 322 19.06 -12.94 -10.27
CA GLU A 322 19.86 -11.89 -9.61
C GLU A 322 20.16 -10.72 -10.56
N GLU A 323 20.44 -10.98 -11.84
CA GLU A 323 20.73 -9.91 -12.82
C GLU A 323 19.52 -9.01 -13.03
N ILE A 324 18.30 -9.58 -13.02
CA ILE A 324 17.07 -8.79 -13.19
C ILE A 324 16.72 -8.03 -11.89
N ILE A 325 16.79 -8.67 -10.73
CA ILE A 325 16.38 -8.02 -9.47
C ILE A 325 17.47 -7.10 -8.94
N THR A 326 18.67 -7.62 -8.74
CA THR A 326 19.77 -6.82 -8.20
C THR A 326 20.36 -5.93 -9.27
N GLY A 327 20.82 -6.50 -10.41
CA GLY A 327 21.50 -5.73 -11.45
C GLY A 327 20.60 -4.67 -12.08
N ILE A 328 19.40 -5.04 -12.54
CA ILE A 328 18.54 -4.08 -13.25
C ILE A 328 17.69 -3.26 -12.28
N LEU A 329 16.83 -3.91 -11.46
CA LEU A 329 15.86 -3.15 -10.65
C LEU A 329 16.53 -2.33 -9.55
N ARG A 330 17.52 -2.90 -8.84
CA ARG A 330 18.21 -2.21 -7.75
C ARG A 330 19.26 -1.24 -8.23
N GLU A 331 20.22 -1.70 -9.08
CA GLU A 331 21.40 -0.94 -9.45
C GLU A 331 21.13 0.00 -10.62
N GLU A 332 20.58 -0.47 -11.74
CA GLU A 332 20.36 0.36 -12.93
C GLU A 332 19.15 1.32 -12.78
N LEU A 333 18.03 0.82 -12.21
CA LEU A 333 16.81 1.61 -12.01
C LEU A 333 16.75 2.28 -10.63
N GLY A 334 17.66 1.96 -9.72
CA GLY A 334 17.84 2.64 -8.43
C GLY A 334 16.75 2.35 -7.38
N TYR A 335 15.96 1.29 -7.52
CA TYR A 335 14.85 1.01 -6.60
C TYR A 335 15.32 0.57 -5.21
N GLN A 336 14.91 1.29 -4.16
CA GLN A 336 15.29 1.02 -2.77
C GLN A 336 14.12 0.51 -1.89
N GLY A 337 12.92 0.40 -2.44
CA GLY A 337 11.74 -0.13 -1.74
C GLY A 337 11.71 -1.66 -1.66
N ILE A 338 10.57 -2.22 -1.29
CA ILE A 338 10.38 -3.67 -1.13
C ILE A 338 10.21 -4.33 -2.50
N VAL A 339 11.00 -5.37 -2.77
CA VAL A 339 10.76 -6.29 -3.90
C VAL A 339 10.09 -7.55 -3.37
N ILE A 340 8.93 -7.90 -3.92
CA ILE A 340 8.19 -9.11 -3.59
C ILE A 340 8.10 -10.01 -4.83
N THR A 341 8.10 -11.33 -4.66
CA THR A 341 7.82 -12.24 -5.78
C THR A 341 6.35 -12.18 -6.16
N ASP A 342 6.01 -12.51 -7.40
CA ASP A 342 4.68 -13.04 -7.71
C ASP A 342 4.43 -14.35 -6.94
N ALA A 343 3.20 -14.87 -6.98
CA ALA A 343 2.79 -16.03 -6.20
C ALA A 343 3.62 -17.28 -6.55
N MET A 344 4.47 -17.72 -5.61
CA MET A 344 5.44 -18.81 -5.84
C MET A 344 4.81 -20.20 -5.99
N ASN A 345 3.49 -20.31 -5.76
CA ASN A 345 2.72 -21.54 -6.03
C ASN A 345 2.24 -21.66 -7.50
N MET A 346 2.61 -20.69 -8.37
CA MET A 346 2.28 -20.72 -9.79
C MET A 346 3.12 -21.77 -10.54
N SER A 347 2.54 -22.37 -11.59
CA SER A 347 3.17 -23.44 -12.38
C SER A 347 4.50 -23.04 -13.02
N ALA A 348 4.72 -21.75 -13.27
CA ALA A 348 5.99 -21.22 -13.76
C ALA A 348 7.17 -21.49 -12.81
N ILE A 349 6.89 -21.69 -11.53
CA ILE A 349 7.88 -22.03 -10.50
C ILE A 349 7.77 -23.50 -10.09
N THR A 350 6.58 -23.97 -9.69
CA THR A 350 6.40 -25.28 -9.05
C THR A 350 6.72 -26.48 -9.94
N ARG A 351 6.75 -26.29 -11.27
CA ARG A 351 7.18 -27.33 -12.22
C ARG A 351 8.69 -27.56 -12.22
N TYR A 352 9.47 -26.59 -11.76
CA TYR A 352 10.93 -26.60 -11.92
C TYR A 352 11.67 -26.61 -10.58
N TYR A 353 11.06 -26.04 -9.53
CA TYR A 353 11.69 -25.85 -8.24
C TYR A 353 10.78 -26.29 -7.11
N THR A 354 11.37 -26.83 -6.07
CA THR A 354 10.68 -27.07 -4.81
C THR A 354 10.53 -25.77 -4.02
N ALA A 355 9.62 -25.71 -3.05
CA ALA A 355 9.31 -24.48 -2.34
C ALA A 355 10.51 -23.88 -1.60
N ASP A 356 11.38 -24.71 -1.02
CA ASP A 356 12.63 -24.32 -0.38
C ASP A 356 13.67 -23.78 -1.37
N GLU A 357 13.87 -24.48 -2.50
CA GLU A 357 14.79 -24.03 -3.56
C GLU A 357 14.36 -22.67 -4.12
N ALA A 358 13.09 -22.52 -4.48
CA ALA A 358 12.55 -21.28 -5.04
C ALA A 358 12.65 -20.09 -4.07
N ALA A 359 12.36 -20.31 -2.79
CA ALA A 359 12.47 -19.27 -1.76
C ALA A 359 13.92 -18.82 -1.56
N VAL A 360 14.86 -19.75 -1.47
CA VAL A 360 16.30 -19.44 -1.33
C VAL A 360 16.81 -18.71 -2.58
N MET A 361 16.44 -19.16 -3.78
CA MET A 361 16.82 -18.49 -5.04
C MET A 361 16.30 -17.04 -5.11
N ALA A 362 15.03 -16.81 -4.75
CA ALA A 362 14.43 -15.47 -4.75
C ALA A 362 15.19 -14.50 -3.81
N LEU A 363 15.48 -14.94 -2.58
CA LEU A 363 16.23 -14.11 -1.62
C LEU A 363 17.66 -13.84 -2.10
N LYS A 364 18.33 -14.82 -2.72
CA LYS A 364 19.67 -14.63 -3.32
C LYS A 364 19.63 -13.68 -4.51
N ALA A 365 18.56 -13.70 -5.29
CA ALA A 365 18.35 -12.76 -6.39
C ALA A 365 18.17 -11.28 -5.94
N GLY A 366 17.85 -11.05 -4.67
CA GLY A 366 17.66 -9.68 -4.14
C GLY A 366 16.22 -9.33 -3.77
N VAL A 367 15.30 -10.31 -3.84
CA VAL A 367 13.90 -10.17 -3.39
C VAL A 367 13.85 -10.04 -1.87
N ASP A 368 12.96 -9.19 -1.33
CA ASP A 368 12.78 -8.97 0.11
C ASP A 368 11.68 -9.84 0.70
N MET A 369 10.60 -10.08 -0.06
CA MET A 369 9.46 -10.86 0.42
C MET A 369 9.05 -11.95 -0.57
N ILE A 370 8.60 -13.06 -0.02
CA ILE A 370 8.14 -14.24 -0.77
C ILE A 370 6.63 -14.33 -0.63
N LEU A 371 5.92 -14.27 -1.77
CA LEU A 371 4.46 -14.39 -1.80
C LEU A 371 4.04 -15.84 -2.04
N MET A 372 3.22 -16.39 -1.16
CA MET A 372 2.51 -17.67 -1.33
C MET A 372 3.36 -18.82 -1.88
N PRO A 373 4.43 -19.27 -1.20
CA PRO A 373 5.14 -20.48 -1.62
C PRO A 373 4.17 -21.67 -1.68
N GLU A 374 4.43 -22.66 -2.52
CA GLU A 374 3.59 -23.86 -2.63
C GLU A 374 3.41 -24.58 -1.29
N ASP A 375 4.51 -24.72 -0.55
CA ASP A 375 4.57 -25.24 0.82
C ASP A 375 5.32 -24.22 1.68
N PHE A 376 4.56 -23.50 2.53
CA PHE A 376 5.12 -22.46 3.39
C PHE A 376 6.14 -23.01 4.38
N VAL A 377 5.82 -24.12 5.06
CA VAL A 377 6.70 -24.68 6.10
C VAL A 377 8.02 -25.12 5.48
N ARG A 378 7.97 -25.80 4.34
CA ARG A 378 9.15 -26.22 3.61
C ARG A 378 9.99 -25.03 3.14
N ALA A 379 9.35 -23.98 2.58
CA ALA A 379 10.04 -22.76 2.15
C ALA A 379 10.72 -22.05 3.33
N TYR A 380 10.02 -21.92 4.45
CA TYR A 380 10.52 -21.33 5.67
C TYR A 380 11.73 -22.09 6.23
N GLU A 381 11.63 -23.42 6.37
CA GLU A 381 12.73 -24.27 6.85
C GLU A 381 13.94 -24.21 5.91
N GLY A 382 13.71 -24.18 4.58
CA GLY A 382 14.77 -24.06 3.59
C GLY A 382 15.54 -22.75 3.69
N VAL A 383 14.84 -21.63 3.88
CA VAL A 383 15.48 -20.32 4.09
C VAL A 383 16.23 -20.29 5.43
N LEU A 384 15.63 -20.81 6.50
CA LEU A 384 16.26 -20.89 7.81
C LEU A 384 17.57 -21.69 7.78
N GLU A 385 17.59 -22.84 7.09
CA GLU A 385 18.80 -23.64 6.90
C GLU A 385 19.83 -22.91 6.02
N ALA A 386 19.38 -22.20 4.96
CA ALA A 386 20.27 -21.44 4.10
C ALA A 386 21.00 -20.31 4.87
N VAL A 387 20.34 -19.68 5.84
CA VAL A 387 20.98 -18.66 6.70
C VAL A 387 21.93 -19.36 7.69
N ARG A 388 21.50 -20.42 8.36
CA ARG A 388 22.33 -21.16 9.34
C ARG A 388 23.60 -21.75 8.71
N SER A 389 23.53 -22.19 7.47
CA SER A 389 24.69 -22.70 6.72
C SER A 389 25.56 -21.61 6.12
N GLY A 390 25.16 -20.33 6.17
CA GLY A 390 25.87 -19.22 5.53
C GLY A 390 25.69 -19.16 4.02
N THR A 391 24.72 -19.90 3.44
CA THR A 391 24.33 -19.80 2.02
C THR A 391 23.68 -18.44 1.72
N ILE A 392 22.95 -17.88 2.69
CA ILE A 392 22.44 -16.51 2.72
C ILE A 392 23.03 -15.86 3.97
N ASP A 393 23.58 -14.65 3.81
CA ASP A 393 24.05 -13.85 4.94
C ASP A 393 22.85 -13.34 5.78
N GLU A 394 22.90 -13.44 7.10
CA GLU A 394 21.87 -12.92 7.99
C GLU A 394 21.68 -11.40 7.79
N ALA A 395 22.75 -10.65 7.55
CA ALA A 395 22.69 -9.22 7.23
C ALA A 395 21.81 -8.93 6.01
N ARG A 396 21.79 -9.83 5.00
CA ARG A 396 20.91 -9.74 3.84
C ARG A 396 19.42 -9.81 4.23
N ILE A 397 19.09 -10.69 5.20
CA ILE A 397 17.74 -10.83 5.76
C ILE A 397 17.36 -9.57 6.54
N GLU A 398 18.28 -9.06 7.37
CA GLU A 398 18.06 -7.84 8.15
C GLU A 398 17.83 -6.61 7.26
N ASP A 399 18.55 -6.49 6.15
CA ASP A 399 18.35 -5.41 5.18
C ASP A 399 16.96 -5.46 4.54
N SER A 400 16.45 -6.65 4.26
CA SER A 400 15.07 -6.84 3.79
C SER A 400 14.06 -6.42 4.86
N LEU A 401 14.26 -6.86 6.11
CA LEU A 401 13.37 -6.51 7.22
C LEU A 401 13.35 -5.00 7.47
N LYS A 402 14.50 -4.32 7.39
CA LYS A 402 14.56 -2.85 7.53
C LYS A 402 13.70 -2.14 6.46
N ARG A 403 13.73 -2.60 5.19
CA ARG A 403 12.83 -2.08 4.14
C ARG A 403 11.37 -2.34 4.47
N ILE A 404 11.05 -3.56 4.88
CA ILE A 404 9.70 -4.00 5.24
C ILE A 404 9.15 -3.18 6.41
N TYR A 405 9.92 -3.05 7.50
CA TYR A 405 9.48 -2.33 8.69
C TYR A 405 9.40 -0.83 8.47
N ARG A 406 10.24 -0.24 7.61
CA ARG A 406 10.12 1.18 7.24
C ARG A 406 8.74 1.49 6.66
N VAL A 407 8.22 0.65 5.77
CA VAL A 407 6.88 0.81 5.20
C VAL A 407 5.81 0.58 6.26
N LYS A 408 5.91 -0.49 7.05
CA LYS A 408 4.93 -0.84 8.09
C LYS A 408 4.80 0.22 9.17
N TYR A 409 5.91 0.75 9.66
CA TYR A 409 5.91 1.81 10.68
C TYR A 409 5.39 3.13 10.13
N ALA A 410 5.74 3.50 8.90
CA ALA A 410 5.18 4.68 8.25
C ALA A 410 3.65 4.60 8.12
N GLN A 411 3.10 3.44 7.77
CA GLN A 411 1.66 3.20 7.75
C GLN A 411 1.03 3.33 9.15
N THR A 412 1.66 2.75 10.18
CA THR A 412 1.13 2.77 11.55
C THR A 412 1.10 4.20 12.10
N ALA A 413 2.11 5.01 11.84
CA ALA A 413 2.15 6.43 12.22
C ALA A 413 1.00 7.22 11.57
N ALA A 414 0.78 7.05 10.26
CA ALA A 414 -0.33 7.69 9.55
C ALA A 414 -1.71 7.28 10.11
N TRP A 415 -1.87 6.02 10.55
CA TRP A 415 -3.12 5.55 11.15
C TRP A 415 -3.40 6.18 12.53
N THR A 416 -2.36 6.34 13.35
CA THR A 416 -2.49 6.96 14.69
C THR A 416 -2.81 8.45 14.61
N GLU A 417 -2.25 9.17 13.65
CA GLU A 417 -2.56 10.59 13.44
C GLU A 417 -4.01 10.81 12.99
N ASP A 418 -4.54 9.97 12.11
CA ASP A 418 -5.92 10.06 11.65
C ASP A 418 -6.93 9.76 12.77
N MET A 419 -6.66 8.76 13.61
CA MET A 419 -7.50 8.45 14.76
C MET A 419 -7.50 9.59 15.79
N GLY A 420 -6.37 10.29 15.95
CA GLY A 420 -6.27 11.47 16.81
C GLY A 420 -7.00 12.72 16.31
N ARG A 421 -7.32 12.78 15.01
CA ARG A 421 -8.08 13.90 14.41
C ARG A 421 -9.61 13.71 14.46
N ILE A 422 -10.07 12.46 14.69
CA ILE A 422 -11.51 12.11 14.73
C ILE A 422 -12.06 12.10 16.16
N GLY A 423 -11.22 12.12 17.20
CA GLY A 423 -11.58 12.21 18.62
C GLY A 423 -11.47 13.65 19.13
#